data_f243fdfeaaf01b1d93cbddb94e6193a3
#
_entry.id   f243fdfeaaf01b1d93cbddb94e6193a3
#
_cell.length_a   1.000
_cell.length_b   1.000
_cell.length_c   1.000
_cell.angle_alpha   90.00
_cell.angle_beta   90.00
_cell.angle_gamma   90.00
#
_symmetry.space_group_name_H-M   'P 1'
#
loop_
_entity.id
_entity.type
_entity.pdbx_description
1 polymer ?
#
loop_
_entity_poly.entity_id
_entity_poly.type
_entity_poly.pdbx_seq_one_letter_code
_entity_poly.pdbx_strand_id
1 'polypeptide(L)'
;MNICVIGDGLISLTLAKTLINNKIKVFMYCKNNKKISSNNRTIGITSNNLDFFQKEIMNIKKDLFWRIEQIEIYNEQNKKEKILNFKEPKRILFSIIKNNDLYDLLSRNLKKSNNFKKIIIKNKSFYKKIIKNNKYDLIINCDGTNEISKKYFYRKILKNYESKAYITIINHNRIKNKKAIQIFTKYGPIAFLPISKNQTSIVYSIKNRSINKKLELSQEEFEKLIFTNNKLYEINSINKFETFILKSKTLRNYYNNNILAFGDMLHQIHPLSGQGFNMTLRDIRIFLALIKEKENLGIPIDYSICKHFENKTKHLNFIFSSGNDFIYEFFNYDNFFQRPFSKKIFNYLNNNKFFNKLAIKYADKGLMI
;
A
#
# COMPACT_ATOMS: atom_id res chain seq x y z
N MET A 1 15.47 24.61 -6.20
CA MET A 1 15.34 23.27 -6.79
C MET A 1 13.96 23.07 -7.39
N ASN A 2 13.90 22.49 -8.59
CA ASN A 2 12.67 22.22 -9.32
C ASN A 2 12.54 20.70 -9.55
N ILE A 3 11.52 20.06 -9.00
CA ILE A 3 11.25 18.64 -9.22
C ILE A 3 10.00 18.46 -10.06
N CYS A 4 10.12 17.62 -11.09
CA CYS A 4 8.99 17.13 -11.87
C CYS A 4 8.46 15.83 -11.24
N VAL A 5 7.18 15.76 -10.94
CA VAL A 5 6.50 14.52 -10.49
C VAL A 5 5.49 14.11 -11.56
N ILE A 6 5.59 12.89 -12.08
CA ILE A 6 4.68 12.36 -13.10
C ILE A 6 3.72 11.36 -12.48
N GLY A 7 2.43 11.63 -12.60
CA GLY A 7 1.32 10.91 -11.97
C GLY A 7 0.61 11.79 -10.94
N ASP A 8 -0.66 11.48 -10.66
CA ASP A 8 -1.49 12.18 -9.67
C ASP A 8 -2.21 11.23 -8.71
N GLY A 9 -1.68 10.02 -8.56
CA GLY A 9 -2.13 9.07 -7.54
C GLY A 9 -1.78 9.53 -6.13
N LEU A 10 -2.29 8.83 -5.13
CA LEU A 10 -2.06 9.15 -3.72
C LEU A 10 -0.57 9.25 -3.37
N ILE A 11 0.24 8.35 -3.92
CA ILE A 11 1.70 8.33 -3.72
C ILE A 11 2.34 9.62 -4.25
N SER A 12 1.98 10.03 -5.47
CA SER A 12 2.50 11.26 -6.07
C SER A 12 2.14 12.50 -5.26
N LEU A 13 0.90 12.56 -4.73
CA LEU A 13 0.45 13.66 -3.88
C LEU A 13 1.19 13.67 -2.54
N THR A 14 1.40 12.50 -1.95
CA THR A 14 2.15 12.35 -0.69
C THR A 14 3.60 12.81 -0.84
N LEU A 15 4.27 12.35 -1.89
CA LEU A 15 5.65 12.76 -2.21
C LEU A 15 5.72 14.26 -2.50
N ALA A 16 4.82 14.80 -3.34
CA ALA A 16 4.78 16.22 -3.65
C ALA A 16 4.60 17.07 -2.40
N LYS A 17 3.72 16.64 -1.47
CA LYS A 17 3.50 17.36 -0.21
C LYS A 17 4.75 17.35 0.66
N THR A 18 5.45 16.21 0.75
CA THR A 18 6.73 16.10 1.47
C THR A 18 7.78 17.05 0.91
N LEU A 19 7.94 17.09 -0.41
CA LEU A 19 8.91 17.95 -1.08
C LEU A 19 8.62 19.45 -0.86
N ILE A 20 7.34 19.83 -0.96
CA ILE A 20 6.92 21.24 -0.76
C ILE A 20 7.17 21.69 0.68
N ASN A 21 6.93 20.82 1.66
CA ASN A 21 7.22 21.14 3.07
C ASN A 21 8.71 21.39 3.30
N ASN A 22 9.59 20.86 2.44
CA ASN A 22 11.02 21.13 2.44
C ASN A 22 11.42 22.21 1.41
N LYS A 23 10.53 23.16 1.12
CA LYS A 23 10.75 24.35 0.27
C LYS A 23 11.12 24.06 -1.19
N ILE A 24 10.90 22.83 -1.67
CA ILE A 24 11.18 22.42 -3.06
C ILE A 24 9.97 22.74 -3.95
N LYS A 25 10.23 23.34 -5.13
CA LYS A 25 9.18 23.58 -6.14
C LYS A 25 8.84 22.31 -6.89
N VAL A 26 7.56 21.95 -6.90
CA VAL A 26 7.03 20.72 -7.52
C VAL A 26 6.13 21.03 -8.69
N PHE A 27 6.46 20.46 -9.85
CA PHE A 27 5.64 20.48 -11.06
C PHE A 27 5.05 19.08 -11.27
N MET A 28 3.77 18.93 -11.00
CA MET A 28 3.08 17.63 -11.12
C MET A 28 2.42 17.51 -12.49
N TYR A 29 2.83 16.51 -13.26
CA TYR A 29 2.27 16.18 -14.57
C TYR A 29 1.32 14.99 -14.48
N CYS A 30 0.09 15.17 -14.95
CA CYS A 30 -0.93 14.11 -14.92
C CYS A 30 -1.73 14.06 -16.22
N LYS A 31 -2.29 12.89 -16.50
CA LYS A 31 -3.27 12.71 -17.59
C LYS A 31 -4.61 13.32 -17.16
N ASN A 32 -5.37 13.83 -18.10
CA ASN A 32 -6.74 14.30 -17.85
C ASN A 32 -7.71 13.10 -17.81
N ASN A 33 -7.45 12.16 -16.92
CA ASN A 33 -8.37 11.05 -16.72
C ASN A 33 -9.39 11.47 -15.64
N LYS A 34 -10.68 11.33 -15.93
CA LYS A 34 -11.72 11.38 -14.87
C LYS A 34 -11.32 10.30 -13.85
N LYS A 35 -11.09 10.73 -12.64
CA LYS A 35 -10.75 9.85 -11.54
C LYS A 35 -11.90 8.85 -11.37
N ILE A 36 -11.68 7.58 -11.66
CA ILE A 36 -12.54 6.51 -11.14
C ILE A 36 -12.20 6.44 -9.66
N SER A 37 -12.93 7.17 -8.83
CA SER A 37 -12.73 7.13 -7.39
C SER A 37 -13.30 5.82 -6.88
N SER A 38 -12.43 4.91 -6.47
CA SER A 38 -12.83 3.75 -5.69
C SER A 38 -13.38 4.22 -4.34
N ASN A 39 -14.67 4.07 -4.12
CA ASN A 39 -15.29 4.46 -2.86
C ASN A 39 -15.05 3.43 -1.75
N ASN A 40 -14.67 2.22 -2.09
CA ASN A 40 -14.50 1.11 -1.17
C ASN A 40 -13.05 0.92 -0.71
N ARG A 41 -12.07 1.54 -1.40
CA ARG A 41 -10.65 1.36 -1.08
C ARG A 41 -10.26 2.06 0.21
N THR A 42 -9.61 1.30 1.09
CA THR A 42 -9.06 1.79 2.35
C THR A 42 -7.54 1.58 2.38
N ILE A 43 -6.87 2.31 3.26
CA ILE A 43 -5.43 2.26 3.44
C ILE A 43 -5.14 2.09 4.92
N GLY A 44 -4.34 1.06 5.24
CA GLY A 44 -3.78 0.87 6.57
C GLY A 44 -2.40 1.51 6.66
N ILE A 45 -2.20 2.36 7.64
CA ILE A 45 -0.91 3.03 7.91
C ILE A 45 -0.40 2.55 9.27
N THR A 46 0.80 1.98 9.31
CA THR A 46 1.41 1.52 10.58
C THR A 46 1.76 2.70 11.47
N SER A 47 1.85 2.48 12.79
CA SER A 47 2.05 3.57 13.75
C SER A 47 3.28 4.41 13.44
N ASN A 48 4.41 3.78 13.17
CA ASN A 48 5.65 4.51 12.86
C ASN A 48 5.56 5.32 11.54
N ASN A 49 4.86 4.80 10.54
CA ASN A 49 4.61 5.53 9.30
C ASN A 49 3.58 6.64 9.47
N LEU A 50 2.60 6.46 10.36
CA LEU A 50 1.64 7.51 10.68
C LEU A 50 2.31 8.67 11.41
N ASP A 51 3.21 8.39 12.36
CA ASP A 51 3.99 9.43 13.05
C ASP A 51 4.85 10.23 12.07
N PHE A 52 5.52 9.53 11.13
CA PHE A 52 6.25 10.19 10.05
C PHE A 52 5.33 11.04 9.17
N PHE A 53 4.17 10.50 8.79
CA PHE A 53 3.19 11.20 7.96
C PHE A 53 2.70 12.48 8.64
N GLN A 54 2.34 12.39 9.91
CA GLN A 54 1.85 13.51 10.70
C GLN A 54 2.91 14.61 10.87
N LYS A 55 4.16 14.23 11.08
CA LYS A 55 5.26 15.17 11.32
C LYS A 55 5.79 15.82 10.04
N GLU A 56 6.08 15.03 9.02
CA GLU A 56 6.83 15.49 7.85
C GLU A 56 5.94 15.83 6.64
N ILE A 57 4.72 15.26 6.57
CA ILE A 57 3.86 15.40 5.39
C ILE A 57 2.66 16.31 5.69
N MET A 58 1.78 15.88 6.57
CA MET A 58 0.59 16.64 6.91
C MET A 58 -0.03 16.19 8.22
N ASN A 59 -0.29 17.14 9.12
CA ASN A 59 -1.05 16.85 10.32
C ASN A 59 -2.54 16.72 9.97
N ILE A 60 -3.07 15.50 10.11
CA ILE A 60 -4.46 15.16 9.83
C ILE A 60 -5.20 14.94 11.16
N LYS A 61 -6.44 15.41 11.25
CA LYS A 61 -7.29 15.20 12.42
C LYS A 61 -7.39 13.70 12.77
N LYS A 62 -7.22 13.37 14.03
CA LYS A 62 -7.21 11.98 14.54
C LYS A 62 -8.49 11.22 14.22
N ASP A 63 -9.61 11.90 14.08
CA ASP A 63 -10.93 11.31 13.81
C ASP A 63 -11.08 10.70 12.43
N LEU A 64 -10.21 11.11 11.49
CA LEU A 64 -10.19 10.54 10.13
C LEU A 64 -9.50 9.18 10.06
N PHE A 65 -8.77 8.81 11.12
CA PHE A 65 -8.09 7.54 11.23
C PHE A 65 -8.82 6.61 12.20
N TRP A 66 -9.20 5.43 11.73
CA TRP A 66 -9.72 4.40 12.60
C TRP A 66 -8.59 3.54 13.13
N ARG A 67 -8.43 3.50 14.45
CA ARG A 67 -7.30 2.86 15.15
C ARG A 67 -7.57 1.38 15.34
N ILE A 68 -6.62 0.54 14.96
CA ILE A 68 -6.64 -0.91 15.16
C ILE A 68 -5.68 -1.28 16.28
N GLU A 69 -6.24 -1.90 17.33
CA GLU A 69 -5.52 -2.29 18.54
C GLU A 69 -5.14 -3.78 18.52
N GLN A 70 -5.79 -4.58 17.66
CA GLN A 70 -5.59 -6.03 17.59
C GLN A 70 -5.73 -6.54 16.16
N ILE A 71 -4.89 -7.53 15.80
CA ILE A 71 -4.99 -8.28 14.54
C ILE A 71 -5.12 -9.76 14.89
N GLU A 72 -6.15 -10.41 14.39
CA GLU A 72 -6.34 -11.85 14.53
C GLU A 72 -6.30 -12.53 13.17
N ILE A 73 -5.53 -13.62 13.09
CA ILE A 73 -5.40 -14.42 11.88
C ILE A 73 -5.98 -15.80 12.13
N TYR A 74 -6.79 -16.29 11.19
CA TYR A 74 -7.47 -17.57 11.24
C TYR A 74 -7.23 -18.38 9.96
N ASN A 75 -7.39 -19.71 10.06
CA ASN A 75 -7.54 -20.61 8.93
C ASN A 75 -9.01 -21.07 8.82
N GLU A 76 -9.49 -21.29 7.60
CA GLU A 76 -10.87 -21.74 7.34
C GLU A 76 -11.18 -23.09 8.02
N GLN A 77 -10.22 -24.02 8.04
CA GLN A 77 -10.38 -25.36 8.60
C GLN A 77 -10.62 -25.34 10.10
N ASN A 78 -10.02 -24.39 10.80
CA ASN A 78 -10.12 -24.28 12.25
C ASN A 78 -10.58 -22.88 12.66
N LYS A 79 -11.81 -22.52 12.21
CA LYS A 79 -12.39 -21.19 12.43
C LYS A 79 -12.54 -20.81 13.92
N LYS A 80 -12.43 -21.77 14.83
CA LYS A 80 -12.51 -21.53 16.30
C LYS A 80 -11.16 -21.18 16.90
N GLU A 81 -10.04 -21.58 16.31
CA GLU A 81 -8.71 -21.33 16.84
C GLU A 81 -8.00 -20.21 16.06
N LYS A 82 -7.42 -19.28 16.80
CA LYS A 82 -6.57 -18.22 16.25
C LYS A 82 -5.21 -18.81 15.91
N ILE A 83 -4.76 -18.62 14.67
CA ILE A 83 -3.39 -18.98 14.27
C ILE A 83 -2.40 -18.00 14.86
N LEU A 84 -2.66 -16.68 14.71
CA LEU A 84 -1.84 -15.61 15.25
C LEU A 84 -2.74 -14.53 15.86
N ASN A 85 -2.25 -13.95 16.96
CA ASN A 85 -2.93 -12.86 17.65
C ASN A 85 -1.91 -11.77 18.02
N PHE A 86 -1.91 -10.70 17.24
CA PHE A 86 -1.05 -9.54 17.51
C PHE A 86 -1.83 -8.52 18.35
N LYS A 87 -1.38 -8.34 19.57
CA LYS A 87 -1.92 -7.36 20.49
C LYS A 87 -0.80 -6.88 21.41
N GLU A 88 -0.59 -5.58 21.46
CA GLU A 88 0.30 -4.95 22.45
C GLU A 88 -0.54 -4.06 23.39
N PRO A 89 -0.31 -4.12 24.71
CA PRO A 89 -0.99 -3.26 25.66
C PRO A 89 -0.76 -1.78 25.31
N LYS A 90 -1.84 -1.00 25.22
CA LYS A 90 -1.80 0.46 24.97
C LYS A 90 -1.19 0.90 23.64
N ARG A 91 -0.84 -0.02 22.74
CA ARG A 91 -0.28 0.33 21.42
C ARG A 91 -1.31 0.17 20.31
N ILE A 92 -1.33 1.14 19.39
CA ILE A 92 -2.04 1.07 18.13
C ILE A 92 -1.13 0.35 17.13
N LEU A 93 -1.61 -0.73 16.51
CA LEU A 93 -0.82 -1.49 15.55
C LEU A 93 -0.78 -0.78 14.20
N PHE A 94 -1.95 -0.33 13.72
CA PHE A 94 -2.07 0.52 12.54
C PHE A 94 -3.37 1.31 12.58
N SER A 95 -3.49 2.29 11.69
CA SER A 95 -4.68 3.12 11.55
C SER A 95 -5.19 3.05 10.12
N ILE A 96 -6.51 2.98 9.94
CA ILE A 96 -7.14 2.89 8.62
C ILE A 96 -7.79 4.22 8.27
N ILE A 97 -7.61 4.63 7.01
CA ILE A 97 -8.27 5.80 6.41
C ILE A 97 -8.85 5.41 5.05
N LYS A 98 -9.96 6.01 4.64
CA LYS A 98 -10.49 5.88 3.27
C LYS A 98 -9.53 6.54 2.28
N ASN A 99 -9.24 5.85 1.19
CA ASN A 99 -8.31 6.35 0.16
C ASN A 99 -8.72 7.71 -0.40
N ASN A 100 -10.03 7.90 -0.63
CA ASN A 100 -10.55 9.14 -1.17
C ASN A 100 -10.38 10.30 -0.20
N ASP A 101 -10.63 10.10 1.09
CA ASP A 101 -10.50 11.15 2.10
C ASP A 101 -9.05 11.65 2.17
N LEU A 102 -8.08 10.73 2.19
CA LEU A 102 -6.65 11.07 2.20
C LEU A 102 -6.22 11.78 0.91
N TYR A 103 -6.70 11.29 -0.24
CA TYR A 103 -6.42 11.91 -1.53
C TYR A 103 -6.94 13.35 -1.61
N ASP A 104 -8.19 13.58 -1.19
CA ASP A 104 -8.83 14.89 -1.27
C ASP A 104 -8.19 15.89 -0.30
N LEU A 105 -7.78 15.44 0.89
CA LEU A 105 -7.05 16.26 1.84
C LEU A 105 -5.70 16.71 1.28
N LEU A 106 -4.89 15.78 0.74
CA LEU A 106 -3.61 16.09 0.12
C LEU A 106 -3.78 17.01 -1.09
N SER A 107 -4.72 16.69 -1.97
CA SER A 107 -4.98 17.47 -3.19
C SER A 107 -5.40 18.90 -2.87
N ARG A 108 -6.31 19.10 -1.89
CA ARG A 108 -6.73 20.44 -1.44
C ARG A 108 -5.59 21.23 -0.81
N ASN A 109 -4.76 20.57 -0.01
CA ASN A 109 -3.62 21.22 0.66
C ASN A 109 -2.54 21.66 -0.33
N LEU A 110 -2.22 20.77 -1.31
CA LEU A 110 -1.25 21.07 -2.37
C LEU A 110 -1.65 22.27 -3.22
N LYS A 111 -2.92 22.39 -3.59
CA LYS A 111 -3.44 23.52 -4.40
C LYS A 111 -3.25 24.88 -3.74
N LYS A 112 -3.11 24.93 -2.42
CA LYS A 112 -2.90 26.19 -1.66
C LYS A 112 -1.43 26.65 -1.64
N SER A 113 -0.51 25.83 -2.13
CA SER A 113 0.93 26.14 -2.06
C SER A 113 1.44 26.81 -3.33
N ASN A 114 2.17 27.93 -3.19
CA ASN A 114 2.84 28.62 -4.29
C ASN A 114 3.99 27.79 -4.90
N ASN A 115 4.51 26.80 -4.16
CA ASN A 115 5.55 25.88 -4.64
C ASN A 115 4.98 24.68 -5.41
N PHE A 116 3.68 24.64 -5.68
CA PHE A 116 3.01 23.54 -6.38
C PHE A 116 2.34 24.01 -7.67
N LYS A 117 2.65 23.31 -8.78
CA LYS A 117 1.93 23.52 -10.05
C LYS A 117 1.50 22.18 -10.64
N LYS A 118 0.19 21.99 -10.81
CA LYS A 118 -0.39 20.84 -11.51
C LYS A 118 -0.56 21.16 -12.99
N ILE A 119 -0.07 20.28 -13.88
CA ILE A 119 -0.06 20.45 -15.34
C ILE A 119 -0.68 19.21 -15.97
N ILE A 120 -1.66 19.42 -16.86
CA ILE A 120 -2.32 18.34 -17.57
C ILE A 120 -1.57 18.03 -18.85
N ILE A 121 -1.21 16.76 -19.03
CA ILE A 121 -0.56 16.24 -20.24
C ILE A 121 -1.62 16.03 -21.31
N LYS A 122 -1.52 16.77 -22.42
CA LYS A 122 -2.46 16.70 -23.53
C LYS A 122 -2.16 15.57 -24.51
N ASN A 123 -0.88 15.24 -24.72
CA ASN A 123 -0.46 14.22 -25.69
C ASN A 123 0.86 13.51 -25.26
N LYS A 124 1.20 12.41 -25.94
CA LYS A 124 2.39 11.61 -25.63
C LYS A 124 3.71 12.35 -25.88
N SER A 125 3.75 13.30 -26.83
CA SER A 125 4.96 14.06 -27.14
C SER A 125 5.44 14.92 -25.96
N PHE A 126 4.53 15.21 -25.02
CA PHE A 126 4.85 15.97 -23.79
C PHE A 126 5.90 15.30 -22.93
N TYR A 127 5.91 13.95 -22.88
CA TYR A 127 6.95 13.22 -22.11
C TYR A 127 8.35 13.43 -22.68
N LYS A 128 8.48 13.50 -24.02
CA LYS A 128 9.74 13.83 -24.69
C LYS A 128 10.21 15.26 -24.34
N LYS A 129 9.27 16.22 -24.29
CA LYS A 129 9.57 17.60 -23.90
C LYS A 129 10.02 17.72 -22.44
N ILE A 130 9.40 16.98 -21.51
CA ILE A 130 9.80 16.98 -20.10
C ILE A 130 11.26 16.51 -19.95
N ILE A 131 11.68 15.48 -20.67
CA ILE A 131 13.03 14.91 -20.59
C ILE A 131 14.06 15.83 -21.27
N LYS A 132 13.75 16.39 -22.45
CA LYS A 132 14.69 17.23 -23.20
C LYS A 132 14.87 18.63 -22.59
N ASN A 133 13.89 19.08 -21.81
CA ASN A 133 13.93 20.40 -21.21
C ASN A 133 14.67 20.30 -19.87
N ASN A 134 15.93 20.74 -19.82
CA ASN A 134 16.78 20.75 -18.61
C ASN A 134 16.26 21.66 -17.49
N LYS A 135 14.94 21.85 -17.42
CA LYS A 135 14.25 22.69 -16.44
C LYS A 135 14.20 22.07 -15.05
N TYR A 136 14.27 20.73 -14.98
CA TYR A 136 14.07 19.98 -13.75
C TYR A 136 15.37 19.33 -13.30
N ASP A 137 15.74 19.57 -12.05
CA ASP A 137 16.88 18.92 -11.42
C ASP A 137 16.63 17.41 -11.31
N LEU A 138 15.41 17.01 -10.97
CA LEU A 138 14.97 15.62 -10.94
C LEU A 138 13.58 15.44 -11.57
N ILE A 139 13.37 14.27 -12.19
CA ILE A 139 12.08 13.81 -12.71
C ILE A 139 11.69 12.53 -11.95
N ILE A 140 10.66 12.59 -11.13
CA ILE A 140 10.18 11.44 -10.35
C ILE A 140 8.94 10.88 -11.02
N ASN A 141 9.04 9.66 -11.55
CA ASN A 141 7.96 9.02 -12.26
C ASN A 141 7.23 8.00 -11.37
N CYS A 142 5.98 8.30 -11.04
CA CYS A 142 5.07 7.43 -10.27
C CYS A 142 4.04 6.71 -11.15
N ASP A 143 3.97 6.99 -12.46
CA ASP A 143 3.03 6.37 -13.40
C ASP A 143 3.72 5.27 -14.22
N GLY A 144 3.42 4.02 -13.94
CA GLY A 144 3.95 2.84 -14.65
C GLY A 144 3.43 2.63 -16.07
N THR A 145 2.50 3.46 -16.56
CA THR A 145 1.82 3.27 -17.85
C THR A 145 2.29 4.21 -18.97
N ASN A 146 3.10 5.23 -18.64
CA ASN A 146 3.53 6.26 -19.57
C ASN A 146 4.74 5.83 -20.43
N GLU A 147 5.09 6.65 -21.43
CA GLU A 147 6.19 6.38 -22.38
C GLU A 147 7.58 6.36 -21.69
N ILE A 148 7.77 7.12 -20.61
CA ILE A 148 9.01 7.09 -19.83
C ILE A 148 9.19 5.72 -19.17
N SER A 149 8.11 5.19 -18.58
CA SER A 149 8.11 3.86 -17.97
C SER A 149 8.41 2.76 -18.97
N LYS A 150 7.82 2.83 -20.17
CA LYS A 150 8.05 1.85 -21.22
C LYS A 150 9.49 1.89 -21.74
N LYS A 151 10.05 3.09 -21.88
CA LYS A 151 11.38 3.28 -22.46
C LYS A 151 12.52 2.95 -21.50
N TYR A 152 12.44 3.42 -20.24
CA TYR A 152 13.57 3.38 -19.30
C TYR A 152 13.40 2.33 -18.20
N PHE A 153 12.16 1.91 -17.89
CA PHE A 153 11.83 1.04 -16.76
C PHE A 153 11.13 -0.25 -17.19
N TYR A 154 11.56 -0.84 -18.30
CA TYR A 154 10.99 -2.07 -18.83
C TYR A 154 11.52 -3.33 -18.12
N ARG A 155 12.72 -3.28 -17.54
CA ARG A 155 13.32 -4.41 -16.81
C ARG A 155 12.68 -4.56 -15.43
N LYS A 156 11.78 -5.53 -15.30
CA LYS A 156 11.01 -5.78 -14.08
C LYS A 156 10.80 -7.26 -13.86
N ILE A 157 10.76 -7.67 -12.60
CA ILE A 157 10.32 -9.00 -12.19
C ILE A 157 8.80 -8.89 -12.01
N LEU A 158 8.05 -9.72 -12.70
CA LEU A 158 6.60 -9.79 -12.63
C LEU A 158 6.19 -11.16 -12.10
N LYS A 159 5.32 -11.18 -11.09
CA LYS A 159 4.63 -12.37 -10.62
C LYS A 159 3.12 -12.14 -10.76
N ASN A 160 2.46 -13.02 -11.49
CA ASN A 160 1.00 -13.03 -11.58
C ASN A 160 0.47 -14.04 -10.55
N TYR A 161 -0.36 -13.59 -9.63
CA TYR A 161 -0.95 -14.48 -8.62
C TYR A 161 -2.16 -15.27 -9.15
N GLU A 162 -2.57 -15.00 -10.40
CA GLU A 162 -3.81 -15.55 -10.97
C GLU A 162 -5.02 -15.33 -10.04
N SER A 163 -5.04 -14.18 -9.39
CA SER A 163 -6.02 -13.82 -8.37
C SER A 163 -6.57 -12.42 -8.62
N LYS A 164 -7.82 -12.21 -8.20
CA LYS A 164 -8.46 -10.88 -8.15
C LYS A 164 -8.76 -10.51 -6.71
N ALA A 165 -8.55 -9.26 -6.34
CA ALA A 165 -9.08 -8.71 -5.09
C ALA A 165 -10.48 -8.15 -5.33
N TYR A 166 -11.42 -8.55 -4.51
CA TYR A 166 -12.77 -8.02 -4.40
C TYR A 166 -12.82 -7.14 -3.16
N ILE A 167 -13.22 -5.89 -3.32
CA ILE A 167 -13.22 -4.91 -2.23
C ILE A 167 -14.62 -4.33 -2.07
N THR A 168 -15.13 -4.33 -0.84
CA THR A 168 -16.41 -3.69 -0.49
C THR A 168 -16.36 -3.11 0.92
N ILE A 169 -17.42 -2.39 1.30
CA ILE A 169 -17.67 -1.95 2.67
C ILE A 169 -18.98 -2.56 3.11
N ILE A 170 -18.98 -3.20 4.29
CA ILE A 170 -20.16 -3.64 4.98
C ILE A 170 -20.58 -2.60 6.02
N ASN A 171 -21.89 -2.35 6.12
CA ASN A 171 -22.51 -1.61 7.21
C ASN A 171 -23.11 -2.62 8.18
N HIS A 172 -22.88 -2.45 9.46
CA HIS A 172 -23.30 -3.37 10.51
C HIS A 172 -23.71 -2.64 11.78
N ASN A 173 -24.33 -3.34 12.71
CA ASN A 173 -24.69 -2.78 14.00
C ASN A 173 -23.46 -2.22 14.74
N ARG A 174 -23.68 -1.22 15.57
CA ARG A 174 -22.61 -0.50 16.27
C ARG A 174 -21.91 -1.39 17.29
N ILE A 175 -20.60 -1.57 17.16
CA ILE A 175 -19.75 -2.36 18.05
C ILE A 175 -18.43 -1.63 18.39
N LYS A 176 -17.69 -2.16 19.39
CA LYS A 176 -16.29 -1.74 19.63
C LYS A 176 -15.37 -2.33 18.56
N ASN A 177 -15.37 -1.70 17.40
CA ASN A 177 -14.76 -2.21 16.17
C ASN A 177 -13.26 -1.84 16.05
N LYS A 178 -12.38 -2.42 16.89
CA LYS A 178 -10.94 -2.09 16.92
C LYS A 178 -10.03 -3.26 16.59
N LYS A 179 -10.61 -4.34 16.07
CA LYS A 179 -9.92 -5.57 15.74
C LYS A 179 -10.00 -5.84 14.24
N ALA A 180 -8.84 -5.94 13.59
CA ALA A 180 -8.77 -6.44 12.23
C ALA A 180 -8.69 -7.98 12.24
N ILE A 181 -9.38 -8.62 11.30
CA ILE A 181 -9.41 -10.08 11.17
C ILE A 181 -9.00 -10.45 9.77
N GLN A 182 -8.12 -11.44 9.67
CA GLN A 182 -7.76 -12.07 8.40
C GLN A 182 -8.01 -13.58 8.49
N ILE A 183 -8.68 -14.13 7.50
CA ILE A 183 -8.97 -15.55 7.40
C ILE A 183 -8.39 -16.06 6.10
N PHE A 184 -7.55 -17.09 6.19
CA PHE A 184 -7.05 -17.80 5.01
C PHE A 184 -8.06 -18.87 4.64
N THR A 185 -8.81 -18.66 3.55
CA THR A 185 -9.83 -19.59 3.04
C THR A 185 -9.25 -20.41 1.88
N LYS A 186 -9.95 -21.48 1.51
CA LYS A 186 -9.61 -22.28 0.32
C LYS A 186 -9.59 -21.49 -0.99
N TYR A 187 -10.30 -20.37 -1.06
CA TYR A 187 -10.31 -19.48 -2.24
C TYR A 187 -9.18 -18.44 -2.21
N GLY A 188 -8.64 -18.16 -1.02
CA GLY A 188 -7.62 -17.18 -0.73
C GLY A 188 -7.93 -16.36 0.52
N PRO A 189 -7.11 -15.37 0.89
CA PRO A 189 -7.28 -14.59 2.11
C PRO A 189 -8.41 -13.57 2.01
N ILE A 190 -9.29 -13.55 3.03
CA ILE A 190 -10.27 -12.49 3.27
C ILE A 190 -9.88 -11.69 4.51
N ALA A 191 -9.89 -10.36 4.42
CA ALA A 191 -9.61 -9.46 5.51
C ALA A 191 -10.84 -8.59 5.85
N PHE A 192 -11.14 -8.47 7.14
CA PHE A 192 -12.13 -7.57 7.71
C PHE A 192 -11.37 -6.43 8.41
N LEU A 193 -11.47 -5.24 7.85
CA LEU A 193 -10.70 -4.06 8.24
C LEU A 193 -11.64 -2.98 8.75
N PRO A 194 -11.80 -2.81 10.08
CA PRO A 194 -12.67 -1.78 10.65
C PRO A 194 -12.32 -0.37 10.18
N ILE A 195 -13.33 0.42 9.82
CA ILE A 195 -13.16 1.83 9.44
C ILE A 195 -14.02 2.78 10.27
N SER A 196 -14.97 2.25 11.02
CA SER A 196 -15.75 2.99 12.02
C SER A 196 -16.39 2.02 13.03
N LYS A 197 -17.25 2.53 13.91
CA LYS A 197 -18.01 1.71 14.86
C LYS A 197 -19.04 0.82 14.16
N ASN A 198 -19.49 1.19 12.96
CA ASN A 198 -20.56 0.54 12.20
C ASN A 198 -20.20 0.24 10.74
N GLN A 199 -18.94 0.42 10.35
CA GLN A 199 -18.46 0.09 9.01
C GLN A 199 -17.15 -0.69 9.05
N THR A 200 -17.03 -1.68 8.17
CA THR A 200 -15.85 -2.51 8.00
C THR A 200 -15.57 -2.70 6.51
N SER A 201 -14.35 -2.42 6.08
CA SER A 201 -13.89 -2.70 4.73
C SER A 201 -13.53 -4.18 4.61
N ILE A 202 -13.96 -4.82 3.53
CA ILE A 202 -13.64 -6.20 3.19
C ILE A 202 -12.69 -6.20 2.01
N VAL A 203 -11.61 -6.96 2.12
CA VAL A 203 -10.69 -7.25 1.02
C VAL A 203 -10.57 -8.75 0.88
N TYR A 204 -11.09 -9.31 -0.20
CA TYR A 204 -11.05 -10.73 -0.46
C TYR A 204 -10.22 -11.01 -1.72
N SER A 205 -9.08 -11.65 -1.55
CA SER A 205 -8.22 -12.08 -2.65
C SER A 205 -8.61 -13.50 -3.07
N ILE A 206 -9.18 -13.65 -4.28
CA ILE A 206 -9.72 -14.93 -4.75
C ILE A 206 -8.94 -15.40 -5.97
N LYS A 207 -8.48 -16.66 -5.96
CA LYS A 207 -7.80 -17.29 -7.09
C LYS A 207 -8.77 -17.60 -8.24
N ASN A 208 -8.39 -17.30 -9.46
CA ASN A 208 -9.22 -17.53 -10.65
C ASN A 208 -9.61 -19.01 -10.85
N ARG A 209 -8.71 -19.95 -10.50
CA ARG A 209 -8.96 -21.40 -10.60
C ARG A 209 -10.01 -21.92 -9.62
N SER A 210 -10.28 -21.19 -8.54
CA SER A 210 -11.23 -21.57 -7.50
C SER A 210 -12.68 -21.24 -7.85
N ILE A 211 -12.88 -20.47 -8.92
CA ILE A 211 -14.21 -20.08 -9.40
C ILE A 211 -14.45 -20.87 -10.68
N ASN A 212 -15.23 -21.98 -10.59
CA ASN A 212 -15.59 -22.87 -11.69
C ASN A 212 -15.79 -22.14 -13.02
N LYS A 213 -14.71 -21.96 -13.81
CA LYS A 213 -14.67 -21.33 -15.14
C LYS A 213 -15.37 -19.95 -15.31
N LYS A 214 -16.02 -19.39 -14.29
CA LYS A 214 -16.56 -18.02 -14.32
C LYS A 214 -15.44 -17.02 -14.09
N LEU A 215 -15.28 -16.08 -14.99
CA LEU A 215 -14.27 -15.02 -14.91
C LEU A 215 -14.53 -14.00 -13.79
N GLU A 216 -15.76 -13.92 -13.26
CA GLU A 216 -16.17 -12.95 -12.23
C GLU A 216 -17.28 -13.52 -11.35
N LEU A 217 -17.24 -13.17 -10.05
CA LEU A 217 -18.33 -13.44 -9.12
C LEU A 217 -19.48 -12.45 -9.35
N SER A 218 -20.72 -12.92 -9.18
CA SER A 218 -21.85 -12.01 -9.03
C SER A 218 -21.82 -11.33 -7.65
N GLN A 219 -22.61 -10.27 -7.48
CA GLN A 219 -22.74 -9.59 -6.18
C GLN A 219 -23.26 -10.55 -5.12
N GLU A 220 -24.28 -11.36 -5.45
CA GLU A 220 -24.89 -12.34 -4.54
C GLU A 220 -23.90 -13.46 -4.12
N GLU A 221 -23.11 -13.98 -5.06
CA GLU A 221 -22.09 -14.98 -4.78
C GLU A 221 -21.02 -14.43 -3.82
N PHE A 222 -20.61 -13.18 -4.05
CA PHE A 222 -19.64 -12.51 -3.19
C PHE A 222 -20.19 -12.26 -1.79
N GLU A 223 -21.43 -11.83 -1.67
CA GLU A 223 -22.11 -11.63 -0.39
C GLU A 223 -22.23 -12.94 0.40
N LYS A 224 -22.61 -14.05 -0.26
CA LYS A 224 -22.64 -15.38 0.37
C LYS A 224 -21.27 -15.77 0.94
N LEU A 225 -20.17 -15.48 0.21
CA LEU A 225 -18.82 -15.74 0.70
C LEU A 225 -18.47 -14.86 1.92
N ILE A 226 -18.91 -13.60 1.94
CA ILE A 226 -18.75 -12.73 3.11
C ILE A 226 -19.51 -13.29 4.31
N PHE A 227 -20.79 -13.63 4.15
CA PHE A 227 -21.61 -14.19 5.24
C PHE A 227 -21.02 -15.49 5.79
N THR A 228 -20.55 -16.39 4.93
CA THR A 228 -19.92 -17.66 5.34
C THR A 228 -18.67 -17.43 6.20
N ASN A 229 -17.92 -16.38 5.96
CA ASN A 229 -16.68 -16.07 6.68
C ASN A 229 -16.85 -15.03 7.78
N ASN A 230 -18.01 -14.38 7.84
CA ASN A 230 -18.32 -13.40 8.89
C ASN A 230 -18.66 -14.08 10.21
N LYS A 231 -18.03 -13.63 11.29
CA LYS A 231 -18.26 -14.16 12.65
C LYS A 231 -18.64 -13.11 13.69
N LEU A 232 -18.50 -11.83 13.33
CA LEU A 232 -18.56 -10.73 14.30
C LEU A 232 -19.65 -9.72 14.01
N TYR A 233 -20.06 -9.62 12.76
CA TYR A 233 -20.85 -8.47 12.31
C TYR A 233 -22.30 -8.89 12.03
N GLU A 234 -23.25 -8.20 12.64
CA GLU A 234 -24.65 -8.22 12.22
C GLU A 234 -24.77 -7.22 11.05
N ILE A 235 -24.67 -7.77 9.83
CA ILE A 235 -24.56 -6.99 8.60
C ILE A 235 -25.94 -6.48 8.19
N ASN A 236 -26.06 -5.15 8.06
CA ASN A 236 -27.29 -4.48 7.60
C ASN A 236 -27.29 -4.27 6.09
N SER A 237 -26.13 -3.96 5.49
CA SER A 237 -25.97 -3.80 4.04
C SER A 237 -24.53 -4.00 3.59
N ILE A 238 -24.36 -4.36 2.33
CA ILE A 238 -23.06 -4.53 1.66
C ILE A 238 -23.04 -3.63 0.43
N ASN A 239 -22.00 -2.80 0.30
CA ASN A 239 -21.84 -1.96 -0.87
C ASN A 239 -21.53 -2.80 -2.12
N LYS A 240 -21.79 -2.25 -3.30
CA LYS A 240 -21.34 -2.86 -4.55
C LYS A 240 -19.81 -3.04 -4.51
N PHE A 241 -19.31 -4.21 -4.85
CA PHE A 241 -17.88 -4.49 -4.83
C PHE A 241 -17.14 -3.87 -6.04
N GLU A 242 -15.86 -3.70 -5.87
CA GLU A 242 -14.90 -3.32 -6.91
C GLU A 242 -13.84 -4.40 -7.03
N THR A 243 -13.27 -4.59 -8.23
CA THR A 243 -12.28 -5.64 -8.48
C THR A 243 -10.94 -5.10 -8.97
N PHE A 244 -9.86 -5.76 -8.55
CA PHE A 244 -8.49 -5.46 -9.00
C PHE A 244 -7.72 -6.74 -9.27
N ILE A 245 -7.02 -6.80 -10.41
CA ILE A 245 -6.11 -7.92 -10.72
C ILE A 245 -4.87 -7.82 -9.82
N LEU A 246 -4.53 -8.93 -9.16
CA LEU A 246 -3.39 -9.00 -8.26
C LEU A 246 -2.12 -9.43 -9.01
N LYS A 247 -1.12 -8.57 -8.97
CA LYS A 247 0.20 -8.80 -9.54
C LYS A 247 1.26 -8.26 -8.60
N SER A 248 2.38 -8.94 -8.49
CA SER A 248 3.60 -8.38 -7.89
C SER A 248 4.50 -7.86 -9.01
N LYS A 249 5.14 -6.76 -8.76
CA LYS A 249 6.08 -6.14 -9.67
C LYS A 249 7.22 -5.53 -8.87
N THR A 250 8.45 -5.81 -9.29
CA THR A 250 9.65 -5.18 -8.73
C THR A 250 10.54 -4.75 -9.88
N LEU A 251 10.92 -3.48 -9.92
CA LEU A 251 11.86 -2.97 -10.91
C LEU A 251 13.29 -3.46 -10.62
N ARG A 252 14.05 -3.74 -11.69
CA ARG A 252 15.47 -4.05 -11.56
C ARG A 252 16.34 -2.80 -11.43
N ASN A 253 15.98 -1.71 -12.12
CA ASN A 253 16.69 -0.43 -12.07
C ASN A 253 15.70 0.65 -11.65
N TYR A 254 16.07 1.46 -10.65
CA TYR A 254 15.18 2.47 -10.06
C TYR A 254 15.33 3.82 -10.73
N TYR A 255 16.44 4.05 -11.45
CA TYR A 255 16.70 5.33 -12.11
C TYR A 255 17.33 5.18 -13.50
N ASN A 256 17.25 6.25 -14.26
CA ASN A 256 17.96 6.46 -15.51
C ASN A 256 18.32 7.95 -15.60
N ASN A 257 19.60 8.30 -15.48
CA ASN A 257 20.08 9.67 -15.32
C ASN A 257 19.33 10.38 -14.16
N ASN A 258 18.71 11.53 -14.40
CA ASN A 258 17.93 12.30 -13.44
C ASN A 258 16.45 11.85 -13.34
N ILE A 259 16.09 10.71 -13.93
CA ILE A 259 14.73 10.16 -13.88
C ILE A 259 14.70 9.04 -12.86
N LEU A 260 13.94 9.21 -11.78
CA LEU A 260 13.73 8.23 -10.72
C LEU A 260 12.33 7.62 -10.83
N ALA A 261 12.22 6.31 -10.82
CA ALA A 261 10.96 5.60 -10.61
C ALA A 261 10.57 5.65 -9.13
N PHE A 262 9.27 5.72 -8.81
CA PHE A 262 8.82 5.83 -7.42
C PHE A 262 7.47 5.18 -7.16
N GLY A 263 7.25 4.73 -5.91
CA GLY A 263 5.97 4.16 -5.44
C GLY A 263 5.58 2.85 -6.14
N ASP A 264 4.31 2.68 -6.50
CA ASP A 264 3.79 1.48 -7.17
C ASP A 264 4.50 1.17 -8.50
N MET A 265 5.25 2.12 -9.02
CA MET A 265 6.11 1.88 -10.17
C MET A 265 7.35 1.07 -9.80
N LEU A 266 7.96 1.31 -8.63
CA LEU A 266 9.11 0.56 -8.13
C LEU A 266 8.74 -0.86 -7.71
N HIS A 267 7.74 -0.94 -6.85
CA HIS A 267 7.29 -2.18 -6.22
C HIS A 267 5.77 -2.19 -6.06
N GLN A 268 5.17 -3.26 -6.46
CA GLN A 268 3.78 -3.58 -6.23
C GLN A 268 3.73 -4.97 -5.59
N ILE A 269 3.15 -5.08 -4.41
CA ILE A 269 3.08 -6.32 -3.64
C ILE A 269 1.64 -6.80 -3.52
N HIS A 270 1.47 -8.07 -3.17
CA HIS A 270 0.15 -8.62 -2.83
C HIS A 270 -0.45 -7.86 -1.63
N PRO A 271 -1.75 -7.47 -1.67
CA PRO A 271 -2.37 -6.67 -0.60
C PRO A 271 -2.65 -7.46 0.69
N LEU A 272 -1.92 -8.55 0.94
CA LEU A 272 -2.12 -9.45 2.07
C LEU A 272 -2.15 -8.73 3.42
N SER A 273 -1.35 -7.69 3.54
CA SER A 273 -1.20 -6.93 4.79
C SER A 273 -1.41 -5.42 4.63
N GLY A 274 -1.90 -4.96 3.47
CA GLY A 274 -2.06 -3.53 3.19
C GLY A 274 -0.75 -2.73 3.18
N GLN A 275 0.40 -3.39 2.97
CA GLN A 275 1.73 -2.80 3.17
C GLN A 275 2.25 -1.95 2.00
N GLY A 276 1.58 -1.93 0.84
CA GLY A 276 2.09 -1.19 -0.33
C GLY A 276 2.33 0.29 -0.06
N PHE A 277 1.37 0.97 0.55
CA PHE A 277 1.52 2.39 0.91
C PHE A 277 2.57 2.61 2.01
N ASN A 278 2.68 1.70 2.97
CA ASN A 278 3.69 1.75 4.03
C ASN A 278 5.12 1.61 3.49
N MET A 279 5.34 0.75 2.47
CA MET A 279 6.62 0.68 1.76
C MET A 279 6.96 2.02 1.11
N THR A 280 6.00 2.63 0.44
CA THR A 280 6.20 3.94 -0.19
C THR A 280 6.49 5.04 0.83
N LEU A 281 5.85 5.05 2.00
CA LEU A 281 6.17 6.00 3.07
C LEU A 281 7.61 5.83 3.58
N ARG A 282 8.10 4.60 3.67
CA ARG A 282 9.52 4.31 3.98
C ARG A 282 10.46 4.83 2.91
N ASP A 283 10.12 4.62 1.63
CA ASP A 283 10.89 5.15 0.51
C ASP A 283 10.93 6.68 0.52
N ILE A 284 9.80 7.35 0.80
CA ILE A 284 9.73 8.82 0.96
C ILE A 284 10.64 9.27 2.11
N ARG A 285 10.63 8.57 3.24
CA ARG A 285 11.48 8.89 4.39
C ARG A 285 12.97 8.82 4.04
N ILE A 286 13.40 7.76 3.35
CA ILE A 286 14.78 7.59 2.90
C ILE A 286 15.15 8.67 1.88
N PHE A 287 14.28 8.94 0.91
CA PHE A 287 14.52 9.98 -0.10
C PHE A 287 14.63 11.37 0.53
N LEU A 288 13.77 11.69 1.49
CA LEU A 288 13.83 12.95 2.22
C LEU A 288 15.12 13.06 3.05
N ALA A 289 15.56 11.98 3.69
CA ALA A 289 16.82 11.97 4.43
C ALA A 289 18.02 12.25 3.54
N LEU A 290 18.05 11.67 2.31
CA LEU A 290 19.10 11.96 1.32
C LEU A 290 19.09 13.40 0.83
N ILE A 291 17.91 14.01 0.65
CA ILE A 291 17.77 15.43 0.33
C ILE A 291 18.38 16.28 1.44
N LYS A 292 17.95 16.07 2.68
CA LYS A 292 18.43 16.81 3.84
C LYS A 292 19.95 16.65 4.07
N GLU A 293 20.48 15.44 3.83
CA GLU A 293 21.91 15.17 3.91
C GLU A 293 22.70 16.04 2.93
N LYS A 294 22.26 16.10 1.67
CA LYS A 294 22.91 16.96 0.65
C LYS A 294 22.77 18.46 0.98
N GLU A 295 21.59 18.89 1.41
CA GLU A 295 21.36 20.29 1.80
C GLU A 295 22.25 20.71 2.98
N ASN A 296 22.38 19.86 3.99
CA ASN A 296 23.24 20.14 5.17
C ASN A 296 24.73 20.22 4.81
N LEU A 297 25.17 19.46 3.79
CA LEU A 297 26.54 19.50 3.27
C LEU A 297 26.77 20.63 2.27
N GLY A 298 25.75 21.42 1.92
CA GLY A 298 25.84 22.47 0.88
C GLY A 298 26.04 21.89 -0.53
N ILE A 299 25.79 20.60 -0.76
CA ILE A 299 25.99 19.91 -2.03
C ILE A 299 24.72 20.01 -2.88
N PRO A 300 24.83 20.36 -4.18
CA PRO A 300 23.68 20.41 -5.07
C PRO A 300 22.95 19.07 -5.13
N ILE A 301 21.62 19.13 -5.18
CA ILE A 301 20.78 17.95 -5.40
C ILE A 301 20.76 17.68 -6.90
N ASP A 302 21.53 16.68 -7.30
CA ASP A 302 21.69 16.21 -8.67
C ASP A 302 21.25 14.75 -8.85
N TYR A 303 21.51 14.17 -10.02
CA TYR A 303 21.16 12.78 -10.33
C TYR A 303 21.82 11.73 -9.40
N SER A 304 22.90 12.07 -8.69
CA SER A 304 23.57 11.13 -7.78
C SER A 304 22.64 10.67 -6.65
N ILE A 305 21.67 11.50 -6.26
CA ILE A 305 20.67 11.13 -5.25
C ILE A 305 19.84 9.90 -5.69
N CYS A 306 19.60 9.74 -7.00
CA CYS A 306 18.87 8.60 -7.53
C CYS A 306 19.63 7.29 -7.31
N LYS A 307 20.96 7.31 -7.52
CA LYS A 307 21.85 6.17 -7.24
C LYS A 307 21.90 5.84 -5.75
N HIS A 308 22.05 6.83 -4.90
CA HIS A 308 22.05 6.64 -3.44
C HIS A 308 20.71 6.08 -2.95
N PHE A 309 19.60 6.57 -3.51
CA PHE A 309 18.27 6.06 -3.20
C PHE A 309 18.12 4.59 -3.62
N GLU A 310 18.52 4.22 -4.84
CA GLU A 310 18.49 2.81 -5.29
C GLU A 310 19.31 1.93 -4.35
N ASN A 311 20.54 2.33 -4.03
CA ASN A 311 21.43 1.56 -3.16
C ASN A 311 20.85 1.35 -1.75
N LYS A 312 20.23 2.39 -1.16
CA LYS A 312 19.64 2.32 0.19
C LYS A 312 18.30 1.55 0.23
N THR A 313 17.54 1.50 -0.87
CA THR A 313 16.16 0.97 -0.83
C THR A 313 15.96 -0.35 -1.54
N LYS A 314 16.71 -0.66 -2.59
CA LYS A 314 16.46 -1.80 -3.48
C LYS A 314 16.48 -3.15 -2.77
N HIS A 315 17.49 -3.40 -1.96
CA HIS A 315 17.61 -4.64 -1.20
C HIS A 315 16.51 -4.76 -0.13
N LEU A 316 16.16 -3.67 0.56
CA LEU A 316 15.10 -3.64 1.55
C LEU A 316 13.73 -3.93 0.92
N ASN A 317 13.44 -3.31 -0.21
CA ASN A 317 12.20 -3.51 -0.95
C ASN A 317 12.10 -4.93 -1.51
N PHE A 318 13.22 -5.51 -1.99
CA PHE A 318 13.25 -6.89 -2.47
C PHE A 318 12.97 -7.88 -1.35
N ILE A 319 13.65 -7.78 -0.21
CA ILE A 319 13.45 -8.69 0.94
C ILE A 319 12.02 -8.57 1.47
N PHE A 320 11.48 -7.36 1.56
CA PHE A 320 10.11 -7.15 2.04
C PHE A 320 9.06 -7.73 1.08
N SER A 321 9.24 -7.52 -0.22
CA SER A 321 8.37 -8.07 -1.27
C SER A 321 8.41 -9.61 -1.26
N SER A 322 9.60 -10.18 -1.19
CA SER A 322 9.80 -11.64 -1.14
C SER A 322 9.22 -12.27 0.12
N GLY A 323 9.36 -11.59 1.27
CA GLY A 323 8.75 -12.04 2.53
C GLY A 323 7.23 -12.05 2.48
N ASN A 324 6.63 -11.01 1.89
CA ASN A 324 5.17 -10.95 1.68
C ASN A 324 4.68 -12.06 0.72
N ASP A 325 5.42 -12.33 -0.35
CA ASP A 325 5.14 -13.41 -1.29
C ASP A 325 5.27 -14.79 -0.63
N PHE A 326 6.30 -14.98 0.21
CA PHE A 326 6.49 -16.21 0.98
C PHE A 326 5.30 -16.48 1.92
N ILE A 327 4.84 -15.47 2.66
CA ILE A 327 3.67 -15.60 3.54
C ILE A 327 2.43 -16.01 2.72
N TYR A 328 2.21 -15.36 1.58
CA TYR A 328 1.09 -15.68 0.70
C TYR A 328 1.12 -17.13 0.21
N GLU A 329 2.28 -17.59 -0.29
CA GLU A 329 2.45 -18.95 -0.81
C GLU A 329 2.37 -20.01 0.30
N PHE A 330 2.95 -19.71 1.47
CA PHE A 330 2.92 -20.62 2.62
C PHE A 330 1.46 -20.95 3.03
N PHE A 331 0.62 -19.93 3.20
CA PHE A 331 -0.79 -20.16 3.53
C PHE A 331 -1.58 -20.81 2.40
N ASN A 332 -1.22 -20.53 1.15
CA ASN A 332 -1.84 -21.21 0.01
C ASN A 332 -1.50 -22.70 -0.06
N TYR A 333 -0.25 -23.03 0.25
CA TYR A 333 0.23 -24.42 0.26
C TYR A 333 -0.43 -25.23 1.39
N ASP A 334 -0.49 -24.66 2.60
CA ASP A 334 -1.12 -25.27 3.76
C ASP A 334 -2.63 -25.55 3.52
N ASN A 335 -3.34 -24.61 2.93
CA ASN A 335 -4.74 -24.79 2.55
C ASN A 335 -4.94 -25.88 1.47
N PHE A 336 -3.99 -26.00 0.52
CA PHE A 336 -4.10 -26.98 -0.57
C PHE A 336 -3.89 -28.42 -0.08
N PHE A 337 -2.92 -28.65 0.82
CA PHE A 337 -2.58 -30.00 1.29
C PHE A 337 -3.35 -30.45 2.53
N GLN A 338 -4.24 -29.64 3.07
CA GLN A 338 -5.03 -29.93 4.29
C GLN A 338 -4.17 -30.36 5.48
N ARG A 339 -2.90 -29.98 5.51
CA ARG A 339 -1.97 -30.40 6.55
C ARG A 339 -1.99 -29.43 7.72
N PRO A 340 -2.06 -29.92 8.97
CA PRO A 340 -2.01 -29.10 10.19
C PRO A 340 -0.56 -28.62 10.49
N PHE A 341 0.32 -28.54 9.48
CA PHE A 341 1.72 -28.19 9.65
C PHE A 341 1.88 -26.74 10.17
N SER A 342 1.06 -25.83 9.66
CA SER A 342 1.00 -24.46 10.15
C SER A 342 0.61 -24.39 11.62
N LYS A 343 -0.26 -25.29 12.11
CA LYS A 343 -0.74 -25.26 13.49
C LYS A 343 0.38 -25.42 14.52
N LYS A 344 1.31 -26.37 14.29
CA LYS A 344 2.45 -26.60 15.19
C LYS A 344 3.41 -25.42 15.19
N ILE A 345 3.76 -24.91 14.00
CA ILE A 345 4.65 -23.77 13.85
C ILE A 345 4.02 -22.52 14.48
N PHE A 346 2.76 -22.22 14.19
CA PHE A 346 2.10 -21.02 14.68
C PHE A 346 1.81 -21.08 16.18
N ASN A 347 1.50 -22.25 16.75
CA ASN A 347 1.37 -22.38 18.21
C ASN A 347 2.71 -22.06 18.89
N TYR A 348 3.83 -22.54 18.35
CA TYR A 348 5.16 -22.17 18.85
C TYR A 348 5.42 -20.66 18.71
N LEU A 349 5.15 -20.08 17.54
CA LEU A 349 5.35 -18.67 17.27
C LEU A 349 4.43 -17.76 18.11
N ASN A 350 3.17 -18.17 18.32
CA ASN A 350 2.19 -17.40 19.11
C ASN A 350 2.55 -17.34 20.59
N ASN A 351 3.14 -18.41 21.13
CA ASN A 351 3.60 -18.45 22.51
C ASN A 351 4.96 -17.76 22.71
N ASN A 352 5.68 -17.47 21.63
CA ASN A 352 6.97 -16.80 21.69
C ASN A 352 6.79 -15.26 21.62
N LYS A 353 6.86 -14.60 22.78
CA LYS A 353 6.75 -13.14 22.90
C LYS A 353 7.79 -12.38 22.07
N PHE A 354 8.98 -12.97 21.89
CA PHE A 354 10.06 -12.37 21.09
C PHE A 354 9.70 -12.37 19.60
N PHE A 355 9.18 -13.48 19.08
CA PHE A 355 8.72 -13.55 17.69
C PHE A 355 7.58 -12.56 17.41
N ASN A 356 6.58 -12.48 18.30
CA ASN A 356 5.48 -11.54 18.16
C ASN A 356 5.97 -10.09 18.10
N LYS A 357 6.91 -9.72 18.97
CA LYS A 357 7.55 -8.38 18.94
C LYS A 357 8.32 -8.15 17.65
N LEU A 358 9.08 -9.15 17.16
CA LEU A 358 9.80 -9.06 15.90
C LEU A 358 8.86 -8.90 14.71
N ALA A 359 7.80 -9.70 14.64
CA ALA A 359 6.82 -9.63 13.56
C ALA A 359 6.11 -8.27 13.51
N ILE A 360 5.70 -7.73 14.67
CA ILE A 360 5.11 -6.39 14.78
C ILE A 360 6.14 -5.33 14.37
N LYS A 361 7.39 -5.42 14.86
CA LYS A 361 8.47 -4.48 14.51
C LYS A 361 8.76 -4.51 13.01
N TYR A 362 8.81 -5.69 12.41
CA TYR A 362 9.01 -5.86 10.97
C TYR A 362 7.86 -5.27 10.15
N ALA A 363 6.62 -5.53 10.55
CA ALA A 363 5.44 -4.96 9.90
C ALA A 363 5.38 -3.43 10.02
N ASP A 364 5.81 -2.86 11.17
CA ASP A 364 5.76 -1.43 11.48
C ASP A 364 6.94 -0.65 10.86
N LYS A 365 8.16 -1.12 11.08
CA LYS A 365 9.39 -0.43 10.65
C LYS A 365 10.01 -0.99 9.37
N GLY A 366 9.59 -2.20 8.94
CA GLY A 366 10.30 -2.95 7.92
C GLY A 366 11.64 -3.47 8.46
N LEU A 367 12.64 -3.54 7.57
CA LEU A 367 14.01 -3.94 7.91
C LEU A 367 14.88 -2.77 8.42
N MET A 368 14.30 -1.59 8.61
CA MET A 368 15.02 -0.50 9.28
C MET A 368 15.09 -0.82 10.77
N ILE A 369 16.25 -1.30 11.20
CA ILE A 369 16.64 -1.51 12.59
C ILE A 369 17.10 -0.20 13.19
#